data_8e473c6ae8de855d09689e2765d4bc85
#
_entry.id   8e473c6ae8de855d09689e2765d4bc85
#
_cell.length_a   1.000
_cell.length_b   1.000
_cell.length_c   1.000
_cell.angle_alpha   90.00
_cell.angle_beta   90.00
_cell.angle_gamma   90.00
#
_symmetry.space_group_name_H-M   'P 1'
#
loop_
_entity.id
_entity.type
_entity.pdbx_description
1 polymer ?
#
loop_
_entity_poly.entity_id
_entity_poly.type
_entity_poly.pdbx_seq_one_letter_code
_entity_poly.pdbx_strand_id
1 'polypeptide(L)'
;EIEPYSDFTTEDFCLQAGIYIEKIFKTQRVPIIVGGTNSYLEKLVEDPVFMFKYKYNSCFIWIDVEQSVLNRRIDMRVDQMVKVGLVDEVRKIFIPDADYTKGIRRFIGVPEMDRYLREETNIDRDYESKQMILQASISSIKRNTRMLICNQLDKIQRLISEKTWSVYHIIATAVFKEYLDEAWTNTVLQPCLDILKRFPKTNHHNIIIECT
;
A
#
# COMPACT_ATOMS: atom_id res chain seq x y z
N GLU A 1 8.30 -13.19 7.53
CA GLU A 1 7.14 -13.53 6.66
C GLU A 1 5.93 -13.78 7.53
N ILE A 2 4.76 -13.45 7.03
CA ILE A 2 3.48 -13.60 7.72
C ILE A 2 2.68 -14.63 6.93
N GLU A 3 2.10 -15.61 7.63
CA GLU A 3 1.27 -16.62 7.00
C GLU A 3 0.01 -15.98 6.38
N PRO A 4 -0.37 -16.35 5.13
CA PRO A 4 -1.47 -15.71 4.40
C PRO A 4 -2.84 -15.76 5.12
N TYR A 5 -3.04 -16.76 5.94
CA TYR A 5 -4.30 -16.97 6.67
C TYR A 5 -4.25 -16.45 8.10
N SER A 6 -3.12 -15.91 8.55
CA SER A 6 -3.02 -15.32 9.88
C SER A 6 -3.75 -13.99 9.95
N ASP A 7 -4.30 -13.70 11.11
CA ASP A 7 -4.94 -12.41 11.39
C ASP A 7 -3.89 -11.45 11.93
N PHE A 8 -3.14 -10.84 11.01
CA PHE A 8 -2.08 -9.89 11.36
C PHE A 8 -2.67 -8.51 11.63
N THR A 9 -2.57 -8.10 12.90
CA THR A 9 -3.14 -6.85 13.38
C THR A 9 -2.20 -5.65 13.22
N THR A 10 -2.72 -4.45 13.47
CA THR A 10 -1.90 -3.22 13.49
C THR A 10 -0.90 -3.25 14.64
N GLU A 11 -1.27 -3.83 15.76
CA GLU A 11 -0.41 -4.05 16.92
C GLU A 11 0.76 -4.99 16.59
N ASP A 12 0.46 -6.10 15.91
CA ASP A 12 1.50 -7.04 15.46
C ASP A 12 2.49 -6.37 14.51
N PHE A 13 1.98 -5.52 13.59
CA PHE A 13 2.83 -4.70 12.72
C PHE A 13 3.75 -3.80 13.55
N CYS A 14 3.23 -3.05 14.51
CA CYS A 14 4.02 -2.13 15.32
C CYS A 14 5.10 -2.85 16.13
N LEU A 15 4.78 -3.99 16.72
CA LEU A 15 5.74 -4.83 17.45
C LEU A 15 6.85 -5.34 16.54
N GLN A 16 6.49 -5.90 15.38
CA GLN A 16 7.44 -6.40 14.39
C GLN A 16 8.30 -5.26 13.83
N ALA A 17 7.71 -4.12 13.47
CA ALA A 17 8.44 -2.95 13.00
C ALA A 17 9.46 -2.48 14.02
N GLY A 18 9.09 -2.39 15.31
CA GLY A 18 10.02 -2.03 16.39
C GLY A 18 11.22 -2.98 16.46
N ILE A 19 11.00 -4.29 16.39
CA ILE A 19 12.07 -5.29 16.40
C ILE A 19 13.03 -5.10 15.20
N TYR A 20 12.48 -4.89 14.00
CA TYR A 20 13.31 -4.70 12.79
C TYR A 20 14.07 -3.38 12.81
N ILE A 21 13.44 -2.29 13.26
CA ILE A 21 14.09 -0.99 13.45
C ILE A 21 15.32 -1.11 14.34
N GLU A 22 15.17 -1.74 15.50
CA GLU A 22 16.29 -1.94 16.44
C GLU A 22 17.38 -2.85 15.85
N LYS A 23 17.01 -3.88 15.09
CA LYS A 23 17.99 -4.72 14.39
C LYS A 23 18.80 -3.92 13.37
N ILE A 24 18.15 -3.03 12.60
CA ILE A 24 18.81 -2.19 11.59
C ILE A 24 19.76 -1.21 12.28
N PHE A 25 19.36 -0.56 13.37
CA PHE A 25 20.23 0.35 14.11
C PHE A 25 21.50 -0.34 14.64
N LYS A 26 21.39 -1.59 15.10
CA LYS A 26 22.58 -2.37 15.51
C LYS A 26 23.60 -2.56 14.39
N THR A 27 23.19 -2.46 13.13
CA THR A 27 24.09 -2.48 11.97
C THR A 27 24.62 -1.10 11.57
N GLN A 28 24.34 -0.06 12.36
CA GLN A 28 24.70 1.35 12.08
C GLN A 28 24.10 1.87 10.77
N ARG A 29 22.95 1.34 10.35
CA ARG A 29 22.20 1.79 9.18
C ARG A 29 20.94 2.54 9.60
N VAL A 30 20.43 3.39 8.69
CA VAL A 30 19.18 4.12 8.87
C VAL A 30 18.02 3.23 8.44
N PRO A 31 17.05 2.94 9.32
CA PRO A 31 15.84 2.24 8.91
C PRO A 31 15.01 3.09 7.94
N ILE A 32 14.46 2.44 6.92
CA ILE A 32 13.51 3.05 5.97
C ILE A 32 12.22 2.24 6.04
N ILE A 33 11.12 2.88 6.38
CA ILE A 33 9.79 2.28 6.38
C ILE A 33 9.08 2.74 5.13
N VAL A 34 8.67 1.81 4.27
CA VAL A 34 8.02 2.08 2.98
C VAL A 34 6.65 1.43 2.96
N GLY A 35 5.63 2.17 2.57
CA GLY A 35 4.29 1.59 2.37
C GLY A 35 3.16 2.62 2.35
N GLY A 36 2.03 2.22 1.76
CA GLY A 36 0.83 3.03 1.61
C GLY A 36 -0.27 2.76 2.65
N THR A 37 -0.05 1.86 3.62
CA THR A 37 -1.04 1.60 4.67
C THR A 37 -0.86 2.58 5.83
N ASN A 38 -1.27 3.83 5.62
CA ASN A 38 -1.02 4.93 6.53
C ASN A 38 -1.63 4.75 7.94
N SER A 39 -2.63 3.86 8.10
CA SER A 39 -3.14 3.49 9.44
C SER A 39 -2.09 2.79 10.30
N TYR A 40 -1.26 1.97 9.70
CA TYR A 40 -0.19 1.25 10.40
C TYR A 40 0.92 2.22 10.81
N LEU A 41 1.27 3.15 9.91
CA LEU A 41 2.24 4.19 10.20
C LEU A 41 1.73 5.13 11.30
N GLU A 42 0.47 5.55 11.22
CA GLU A 42 -0.15 6.38 12.26
C GLU A 42 -0.09 5.67 13.62
N LYS A 43 -0.51 4.42 13.71
CA LYS A 43 -0.47 3.64 14.94
C LYS A 43 0.96 3.54 15.50
N LEU A 44 1.93 3.21 14.65
CA LEU A 44 3.34 3.09 15.05
C LEU A 44 3.89 4.41 15.63
N VAL A 45 3.57 5.54 14.98
CA VAL A 45 4.15 6.84 15.33
C VAL A 45 3.40 7.51 16.48
N GLU A 46 2.06 7.43 16.48
CA GLU A 46 1.21 8.20 17.40
C GLU A 46 0.86 7.47 18.70
N ASP A 47 0.85 6.14 18.70
CA ASP A 47 0.47 5.39 19.89
C ASP A 47 1.56 5.52 20.97
N PRO A 48 1.21 6.06 22.18
CA PRO A 48 2.16 6.27 23.26
C PRO A 48 2.81 4.99 23.76
N VAL A 49 2.19 3.82 23.56
CA VAL A 49 2.75 2.52 23.96
C VAL A 49 4.09 2.24 23.27
N PHE A 50 4.23 2.65 22.00
CA PHE A 50 5.47 2.41 21.25
C PHE A 50 6.53 3.48 21.50
N MET A 51 6.20 4.59 22.12
CA MET A 51 7.13 5.70 22.44
C MET A 51 7.93 6.19 21.23
N PHE A 52 7.40 6.00 20.01
CA PHE A 52 8.12 6.18 18.75
C PHE A 52 8.64 7.62 18.59
N LYS A 53 7.80 8.62 18.78
CA LYS A 53 8.15 10.04 18.69
C LYS A 53 9.24 10.48 19.69
N TYR A 54 9.37 9.76 20.80
CA TYR A 54 10.39 10.07 21.83
C TYR A 54 11.71 9.38 21.57
N LYS A 55 11.66 8.23 20.90
CA LYS A 55 12.86 7.42 20.63
C LYS A 55 13.56 7.82 19.33
N TYR A 56 12.80 8.24 18.34
CA TYR A 56 13.29 8.37 16.97
C TYR A 56 13.04 9.76 16.40
N ASN A 57 14.03 10.25 15.65
CA ASN A 57 13.87 11.44 14.83
C ASN A 57 13.42 11.01 13.42
N SER A 58 12.19 11.35 13.04
CA SER A 58 11.53 10.83 11.83
C SER A 58 11.54 11.83 10.69
N CYS A 59 11.95 11.39 9.52
CA CYS A 59 11.82 12.11 8.25
C CYS A 59 10.67 11.49 7.45
N PHE A 60 9.57 12.22 7.28
CA PHE A 60 8.43 11.78 6.50
C PHE A 60 8.54 12.31 5.08
N ILE A 61 8.45 11.40 4.10
CA ILE A 61 8.46 11.72 2.67
C ILE A 61 7.16 11.19 2.07
N TRP A 62 6.39 12.06 1.46
CA TRP A 62 5.19 11.70 0.71
C TRP A 62 5.45 11.81 -0.79
N ILE A 63 5.39 10.67 -1.47
CA ILE A 63 5.50 10.61 -2.93
C ILE A 63 4.09 10.62 -3.50
N ASP A 64 3.76 11.69 -4.20
CA ASP A 64 2.42 11.97 -4.71
C ASP A 64 2.37 11.93 -6.24
N VAL A 65 1.25 11.47 -6.77
CA VAL A 65 0.98 11.39 -8.20
C VAL A 65 -0.40 11.96 -8.49
N GLU A 66 -0.51 12.77 -9.54
CA GLU A 66 -1.81 13.29 -9.99
C GLU A 66 -2.87 12.19 -10.07
N GLN A 67 -4.03 12.41 -9.45
CA GLN A 67 -5.08 11.39 -9.29
C GLN A 67 -5.54 10.78 -10.62
N SER A 68 -5.63 11.56 -11.68
CA SER A 68 -6.03 11.08 -13.01
C SER A 68 -5.01 10.08 -13.60
N VAL A 69 -3.72 10.36 -13.39
CA VAL A 69 -2.59 9.51 -13.83
C VAL A 69 -2.56 8.24 -13.00
N LEU A 70 -2.73 8.38 -11.69
CA LEU A 70 -2.76 7.26 -10.74
C LEU A 70 -3.93 6.31 -11.03
N ASN A 71 -5.14 6.85 -11.26
CA ASN A 71 -6.31 6.04 -11.62
C ASN A 71 -6.08 5.21 -12.88
N ARG A 72 -5.49 5.81 -13.93
CA ARG A 72 -5.14 5.08 -15.16
C ARG A 72 -4.12 3.97 -14.88
N ARG A 73 -3.12 4.25 -14.06
CA ARG A 73 -2.11 3.26 -13.69
C ARG A 73 -2.68 2.08 -12.93
N ILE A 74 -3.63 2.35 -12.02
CA ILE A 74 -4.38 1.32 -11.30
C ILE A 74 -5.12 0.41 -12.26
N ASP A 75 -5.87 1.00 -13.20
CA ASP A 75 -6.65 0.23 -14.17
C ASP A 75 -5.74 -0.68 -15.01
N MET A 76 -4.63 -0.14 -15.51
CA MET A 76 -3.64 -0.92 -16.27
C MET A 76 -3.01 -2.03 -15.42
N ARG A 77 -2.72 -1.76 -14.15
CA ARG A 77 -2.15 -2.75 -13.23
C ARG A 77 -3.12 -3.91 -12.98
N VAL A 78 -4.41 -3.62 -12.74
CA VAL A 78 -5.42 -4.66 -12.56
C VAL A 78 -5.56 -5.49 -13.83
N ASP A 79 -5.61 -4.87 -15.02
CA ASP A 79 -5.66 -5.59 -16.28
C ASP A 79 -4.42 -6.50 -16.49
N GLN A 80 -3.25 -6.02 -16.10
CA GLN A 80 -2.03 -6.83 -16.13
C GLN A 80 -2.09 -8.00 -15.15
N MET A 81 -2.56 -7.79 -13.92
CA MET A 81 -2.73 -8.86 -12.92
C MET A 81 -3.68 -9.94 -13.42
N VAL A 82 -4.79 -9.56 -14.06
CA VAL A 82 -5.72 -10.50 -14.68
C VAL A 82 -5.02 -11.31 -15.79
N LYS A 83 -4.22 -10.66 -16.65
CA LYS A 83 -3.49 -11.34 -17.72
C LYS A 83 -2.45 -12.35 -17.21
N VAL A 84 -1.81 -12.08 -16.06
CA VAL A 84 -0.78 -12.97 -15.49
C VAL A 84 -1.35 -14.01 -14.53
N GLY A 85 -2.68 -14.06 -14.32
CA GLY A 85 -3.34 -15.17 -13.62
C GLY A 85 -4.01 -14.84 -12.30
N LEU A 86 -4.37 -13.57 -12.04
CA LEU A 86 -5.11 -13.18 -10.83
C LEU A 86 -6.33 -14.07 -10.56
N VAL A 87 -7.10 -14.42 -11.61
CA VAL A 87 -8.30 -15.25 -11.46
C VAL A 87 -7.93 -16.65 -10.94
N ASP A 88 -6.85 -17.23 -11.46
CA ASP A 88 -6.36 -18.55 -11.03
C ASP A 88 -5.80 -18.53 -9.61
N GLU A 89 -5.15 -17.44 -9.22
CA GLU A 89 -4.66 -17.27 -7.84
C GLU A 89 -5.84 -17.23 -6.86
N VAL A 90 -6.85 -16.38 -7.15
CA VAL A 90 -8.03 -16.26 -6.29
C VAL A 90 -8.81 -17.57 -6.24
N ARG A 91 -8.94 -18.31 -7.38
CA ARG A 91 -9.61 -19.61 -7.42
C ARG A 91 -8.96 -20.63 -6.47
N LYS A 92 -7.64 -20.62 -6.32
CA LYS A 92 -6.93 -21.54 -5.40
C LYS A 92 -7.24 -21.31 -3.92
N ILE A 93 -7.57 -20.07 -3.55
CA ILE A 93 -7.87 -19.70 -2.16
C ILE A 93 -9.37 -19.52 -1.91
N PHE A 94 -10.19 -19.65 -2.96
CA PHE A 94 -11.62 -19.52 -2.90
C PHE A 94 -12.24 -20.68 -2.11
N ILE A 95 -13.03 -20.36 -1.12
CA ILE A 95 -13.87 -21.29 -0.35
C ILE A 95 -15.26 -20.67 -0.28
N PRO A 96 -16.28 -21.32 -0.84
CA PRO A 96 -17.67 -20.88 -0.71
C PRO A 96 -18.03 -20.67 0.77
N ASP A 97 -18.70 -19.57 1.06
CA ASP A 97 -19.19 -19.22 2.41
C ASP A 97 -18.08 -18.96 3.47
N ALA A 98 -16.84 -18.72 3.02
CA ALA A 98 -15.74 -18.35 3.91
C ALA A 98 -15.96 -16.95 4.51
N ASP A 99 -15.30 -16.70 5.63
CA ASP A 99 -15.25 -15.38 6.26
C ASP A 99 -14.27 -14.46 5.50
N TYR A 100 -14.83 -13.53 4.71
CA TYR A 100 -14.05 -12.54 3.94
C TYR A 100 -13.54 -11.37 4.79
N THR A 101 -13.72 -11.39 6.11
CA THR A 101 -13.21 -10.34 7.00
C THR A 101 -11.81 -10.63 7.53
N LYS A 102 -11.26 -11.84 7.27
CA LYS A 102 -10.02 -12.34 7.87
C LYS A 102 -8.97 -12.75 6.84
N GLY A 103 -7.71 -12.58 7.23
CA GLY A 103 -6.54 -13.03 6.48
C GLY A 103 -6.53 -12.51 5.05
N ILE A 104 -6.00 -13.31 4.13
CA ILE A 104 -5.88 -12.97 2.71
C ILE A 104 -7.24 -12.75 2.04
N ARG A 105 -8.33 -13.32 2.57
CA ARG A 105 -9.66 -13.23 1.96
C ARG A 105 -10.28 -11.84 2.01
N ARG A 106 -9.83 -10.96 2.93
CA ARG A 106 -10.29 -9.56 3.00
C ARG A 106 -9.66 -8.64 1.98
N PHE A 107 -8.60 -9.08 1.27
CA PHE A 107 -7.89 -8.23 0.33
C PHE A 107 -8.67 -8.02 -0.97
N ILE A 108 -8.55 -6.81 -1.54
CA ILE A 108 -9.16 -6.46 -2.82
C ILE A 108 -8.72 -7.47 -3.88
N GLY A 109 -9.67 -7.98 -4.62
CA GLY A 109 -9.50 -9.05 -5.61
C GLY A 109 -10.21 -10.34 -5.19
N VAL A 110 -10.24 -10.67 -3.89
CA VAL A 110 -10.84 -11.92 -3.41
C VAL A 110 -12.37 -11.79 -3.26
N PRO A 111 -12.90 -10.82 -2.48
CA PRO A 111 -14.36 -10.65 -2.37
C PRO A 111 -15.04 -10.33 -3.69
N GLU A 112 -14.38 -9.56 -4.56
CA GLU A 112 -14.95 -9.14 -5.83
C GLU A 112 -15.10 -10.31 -6.83
N MET A 113 -14.29 -11.35 -6.69
CA MET A 113 -14.35 -12.56 -7.53
C MET A 113 -15.34 -13.61 -7.04
N ASP A 114 -15.89 -13.49 -5.83
CA ASP A 114 -16.78 -14.49 -5.23
C ASP A 114 -17.94 -14.87 -6.17
N ARG A 115 -18.65 -13.88 -6.67
CA ARG A 115 -19.79 -14.12 -7.57
C ARG A 115 -19.38 -14.86 -8.86
N TYR A 116 -18.25 -14.46 -9.46
CA TYR A 116 -17.77 -15.11 -10.68
C TYR A 116 -17.39 -16.56 -10.41
N LEU A 117 -16.64 -16.84 -9.34
CA LEU A 117 -16.17 -18.19 -9.02
C LEU A 117 -17.31 -19.15 -8.63
N ARG A 118 -18.40 -18.63 -8.03
CA ARG A 118 -19.61 -19.44 -7.78
C ARG A 118 -20.34 -19.80 -9.07
N GLU A 119 -20.36 -18.91 -10.06
CA GLU A 119 -21.07 -19.10 -11.30
C GLU A 119 -20.22 -19.75 -12.41
N GLU A 120 -18.90 -19.79 -12.24
CA GLU A 120 -17.96 -20.32 -13.23
C GLU A 120 -18.26 -21.79 -13.60
N THR A 121 -18.63 -22.58 -12.62
CA THR A 121 -18.94 -24.03 -12.77
C THR A 121 -20.42 -24.27 -13.05
N ASN A 122 -21.28 -23.26 -13.04
CA ASN A 122 -22.71 -23.42 -13.27
C ASN A 122 -22.96 -23.79 -14.73
N ILE A 123 -23.55 -24.98 -14.96
CA ILE A 123 -23.81 -25.55 -16.30
C ILE A 123 -24.94 -24.79 -17.01
N ASP A 124 -25.88 -24.26 -16.25
CA ASP A 124 -27.07 -23.57 -16.80
C ASP A 124 -26.78 -22.15 -17.33
N ARG A 125 -25.57 -21.63 -17.08
CA ARG A 125 -25.14 -20.33 -17.60
C ARG A 125 -24.34 -20.45 -18.88
N ASP A 126 -24.72 -19.64 -19.85
CA ASP A 126 -23.98 -19.50 -21.09
C ASP A 126 -22.63 -18.77 -20.87
N TYR A 127 -21.74 -18.92 -21.86
CA TYR A 127 -20.40 -18.32 -21.81
C TYR A 127 -20.41 -16.79 -21.72
N GLU A 128 -21.31 -16.14 -22.44
CA GLU A 128 -21.43 -14.67 -22.45
C GLU A 128 -21.78 -14.14 -21.07
N SER A 129 -22.77 -14.72 -20.41
CA SER A 129 -23.15 -14.36 -19.04
C SER A 129 -22.01 -14.52 -18.05
N LYS A 130 -21.21 -15.59 -18.16
CA LYS A 130 -20.02 -15.78 -17.31
C LYS A 130 -18.97 -14.70 -17.55
N GLN A 131 -18.71 -14.34 -18.80
CA GLN A 131 -17.78 -13.27 -19.15
C GLN A 131 -18.25 -11.89 -18.63
N MET A 132 -19.55 -11.61 -18.70
CA MET A 132 -20.09 -10.37 -18.13
C MET A 132 -19.87 -10.29 -16.62
N ILE A 133 -20.05 -11.39 -15.88
CA ILE A 133 -19.80 -11.45 -14.43
C ILE A 133 -18.32 -11.23 -14.14
N LEU A 134 -17.42 -11.86 -14.91
CA LEU A 134 -15.97 -11.66 -14.77
C LEU A 134 -15.58 -10.19 -14.98
N GLN A 135 -16.06 -9.56 -16.04
CA GLN A 135 -15.80 -8.14 -16.32
C GLN A 135 -16.34 -7.22 -15.23
N ALA A 136 -17.51 -7.53 -14.68
CA ALA A 136 -18.08 -6.79 -13.55
C ALA A 136 -17.20 -6.93 -12.29
N SER A 137 -16.67 -8.13 -12.02
CA SER A 137 -15.73 -8.38 -10.93
C SER A 137 -14.42 -7.59 -11.08
N ILE A 138 -13.82 -7.61 -12.28
CA ILE A 138 -12.61 -6.83 -12.60
C ILE A 138 -12.87 -5.32 -12.43
N SER A 139 -14.00 -4.84 -12.90
CA SER A 139 -14.40 -3.43 -12.74
C SER A 139 -14.57 -3.05 -11.27
N SER A 140 -15.08 -3.97 -10.44
CA SER A 140 -15.20 -3.76 -9.00
C SER A 140 -13.82 -3.71 -8.32
N ILE A 141 -12.87 -4.55 -8.71
CA ILE A 141 -11.48 -4.51 -8.23
C ILE A 141 -10.86 -3.14 -8.54
N LYS A 142 -10.97 -2.66 -9.79
CA LYS A 142 -10.46 -1.35 -10.20
C LYS A 142 -11.06 -0.23 -9.34
N ARG A 143 -12.37 -0.22 -9.19
CA ARG A 143 -13.09 0.79 -8.38
C ARG A 143 -12.64 0.77 -6.92
N ASN A 144 -12.61 -0.41 -6.29
CA ASN A 144 -12.28 -0.55 -4.88
C ASN A 144 -10.81 -0.19 -4.62
N THR A 145 -9.90 -0.49 -5.55
CA THR A 145 -8.50 -0.06 -5.47
C THR A 145 -8.37 1.46 -5.56
N ARG A 146 -9.12 2.13 -6.46
CA ARG A 146 -9.14 3.61 -6.52
C ARG A 146 -9.68 4.23 -5.24
N MET A 147 -10.77 3.67 -4.69
CA MET A 147 -11.32 4.13 -3.40
C MET A 147 -10.32 3.95 -2.26
N LEU A 148 -9.62 2.83 -2.20
CA LEU A 148 -8.57 2.61 -1.20
C LEU A 148 -7.51 3.71 -1.25
N ILE A 149 -7.05 4.06 -2.44
CA ILE A 149 -6.04 5.12 -2.62
C ILE A 149 -6.59 6.49 -2.21
N CYS A 150 -7.81 6.86 -2.60
CA CYS A 150 -8.43 8.10 -2.12
C CYS A 150 -8.46 8.16 -0.59
N ASN A 151 -8.88 7.08 0.07
CA ASN A 151 -8.89 6.99 1.53
C ASN A 151 -7.49 7.14 2.15
N GLN A 152 -6.44 6.65 1.47
CA GLN A 152 -5.06 6.84 1.95
C GLN A 152 -4.60 8.30 1.81
N LEU A 153 -4.95 8.97 0.70
CA LEU A 153 -4.65 10.38 0.50
C LEU A 153 -5.34 11.26 1.55
N ASP A 154 -6.64 11.04 1.80
CA ASP A 154 -7.39 11.75 2.84
C ASP A 154 -6.73 11.55 4.21
N LYS A 155 -6.25 10.35 4.48
CA LYS A 155 -5.53 10.04 5.72
C LYS A 155 -4.21 10.78 5.84
N ILE A 156 -3.39 10.86 4.78
CA ILE A 156 -2.15 11.64 4.78
C ILE A 156 -2.45 13.11 5.07
N GLN A 157 -3.45 13.69 4.39
CA GLN A 157 -3.87 15.07 4.62
C GLN A 157 -4.29 15.31 6.08
N ARG A 158 -5.04 14.38 6.67
CA ARG A 158 -5.43 14.42 8.08
C ARG A 158 -4.21 14.34 9.01
N LEU A 159 -3.24 13.48 8.73
CA LEU A 159 -2.01 13.37 9.53
C LEU A 159 -1.19 14.66 9.49
N ILE A 160 -1.16 15.35 8.36
CA ILE A 160 -0.50 16.66 8.23
C ILE A 160 -1.27 17.74 9.00
N SER A 161 -2.59 17.83 8.82
CA SER A 161 -3.40 18.92 9.39
C SER A 161 -3.68 18.75 10.88
N GLU A 162 -4.02 17.55 11.35
CA GLU A 162 -4.46 17.31 12.73
C GLU A 162 -3.33 16.78 13.63
N LYS A 163 -2.41 15.98 13.09
CA LYS A 163 -1.29 15.39 13.84
C LYS A 163 0.02 16.17 13.67
N THR A 164 -0.02 17.26 12.89
CA THR A 164 1.12 18.15 12.65
C THR A 164 2.37 17.43 12.12
N TRP A 165 2.18 16.40 11.30
CA TRP A 165 3.30 15.72 10.65
C TRP A 165 3.99 16.67 9.67
N SER A 166 5.30 16.87 9.87
CA SER A 166 6.12 17.64 8.92
C SER A 166 6.55 16.69 7.80
N VAL A 167 5.90 16.80 6.65
CA VAL A 167 6.07 15.88 5.53
C VAL A 167 6.74 16.60 4.37
N TYR A 168 7.79 16.02 3.80
CA TYR A 168 8.36 16.44 2.53
C TYR A 168 7.52 15.87 1.39
N HIS A 169 6.87 16.76 0.63
CA HIS A 169 5.98 16.40 -0.48
C HIS A 169 6.76 16.38 -1.79
N ILE A 170 6.79 15.23 -2.47
CA ILE A 170 7.46 15.01 -3.75
C ILE A 170 6.42 14.61 -4.79
N ILE A 171 6.32 15.38 -5.89
CA ILE A 171 5.38 15.13 -6.99
C ILE A 171 6.06 14.25 -8.03
N ALA A 172 5.64 12.99 -8.13
CA ALA A 172 6.20 11.97 -9.04
C ALA A 172 5.41 11.79 -10.35
N THR A 173 4.46 12.67 -10.65
CA THR A 173 3.55 12.54 -11.81
C THR A 173 4.28 12.39 -13.14
N ALA A 174 5.41 13.09 -13.33
CA ALA A 174 6.20 13.04 -14.56
C ALA A 174 6.74 11.63 -14.88
N VAL A 175 7.09 10.86 -13.85
CA VAL A 175 7.58 9.47 -13.99
C VAL A 175 6.61 8.57 -14.76
N PHE A 176 5.30 8.83 -14.60
CA PHE A 176 4.27 8.03 -15.25
C PHE A 176 3.85 8.56 -16.63
N LYS A 177 4.25 9.78 -16.97
CA LYS A 177 3.96 10.40 -18.28
C LYS A 177 5.08 10.14 -19.29
N GLU A 178 6.33 10.12 -18.83
CA GLU A 178 7.50 10.13 -19.71
C GLU A 178 8.18 8.75 -19.84
N TYR A 179 7.90 7.78 -18.98
CA TYR A 179 8.47 6.41 -18.98
C TYR A 179 10.01 6.34 -19.03
N LEU A 180 10.71 7.37 -18.55
CA LEU A 180 12.16 7.46 -18.59
C LEU A 180 12.77 7.27 -17.19
N ASP A 181 13.82 6.44 -17.10
CA ASP A 181 14.63 6.30 -15.88
C ASP A 181 15.18 7.63 -15.39
N GLU A 182 15.42 8.55 -16.32
CA GLU A 182 15.85 9.91 -16.02
C GLU A 182 14.78 10.72 -15.28
N ALA A 183 13.49 10.55 -15.64
CA ALA A 183 12.38 11.21 -14.95
C ALA A 183 12.29 10.75 -13.48
N TRP A 184 12.48 9.47 -13.22
CA TRP A 184 12.55 8.94 -11.85
C TRP A 184 13.71 9.56 -11.07
N THR A 185 14.91 9.54 -11.66
CA THR A 185 16.12 10.06 -11.02
C THR A 185 15.96 11.53 -10.64
N ASN A 186 15.51 12.36 -11.58
CA ASN A 186 15.43 13.80 -11.38
C ASN A 186 14.24 14.22 -10.50
N THR A 187 13.11 13.52 -10.60
CA THR A 187 11.86 13.93 -9.96
C THR A 187 11.68 13.31 -8.58
N VAL A 188 12.21 12.11 -8.34
CA VAL A 188 12.00 11.38 -7.09
C VAL A 188 13.31 11.13 -6.37
N LEU A 189 14.25 10.42 -7.01
CA LEU A 189 15.45 9.93 -6.33
C LEU A 189 16.33 11.09 -5.83
N GLN A 190 16.67 12.04 -6.70
CA GLN A 190 17.56 13.15 -6.33
C GLN A 190 16.94 14.05 -5.25
N PRO A 191 15.66 14.48 -5.34
CA PRO A 191 15.00 15.19 -4.27
C PRO A 191 14.99 14.45 -2.92
N CYS A 192 14.70 13.13 -2.92
CA CYS A 192 14.80 12.30 -1.72
C CYS A 192 16.20 12.32 -1.12
N LEU A 193 17.23 12.12 -1.94
CA LEU A 193 18.62 12.16 -1.48
C LEU A 193 19.01 13.52 -0.91
N ASP A 194 18.53 14.60 -1.49
CA ASP A 194 18.84 15.96 -1.00
C ASP A 194 18.12 16.28 0.31
N ILE A 195 16.89 15.77 0.50
CA ILE A 195 16.20 15.82 1.80
C ILE A 195 17.04 15.06 2.84
N LEU A 196 17.46 13.84 2.54
CA LEU A 196 18.22 13.01 3.47
C LEU A 196 19.59 13.58 3.82
N LYS A 197 20.28 14.26 2.88
CA LYS A 197 21.54 14.95 3.17
C LYS A 197 21.37 16.09 4.16
N ARG A 198 20.22 16.77 4.12
CA ARG A 198 19.87 17.90 5.02
C ARG A 198 19.27 17.44 6.33
N PHE A 199 18.77 16.21 6.39
CA PHE A 199 18.19 15.66 7.60
C PHE A 199 19.28 15.55 8.68
N PRO A 200 19.09 16.17 9.86
CA PRO A 200 20.18 16.33 10.83
C PRO A 200 20.76 15.01 11.26
N LYS A 201 22.08 14.88 11.16
CA LYS A 201 22.84 13.78 11.77
C LYS A 201 22.99 14.05 13.26
N THR A 202 21.87 14.10 13.98
CA THR A 202 21.90 14.20 15.43
C THR A 202 22.23 12.85 16.04
N ASN A 203 22.70 12.83 17.30
CA ASN A 203 22.98 11.58 18.03
C ASN A 203 21.70 10.74 18.32
N HIS A 204 20.57 11.14 17.77
CA HIS A 204 19.30 10.42 17.87
C HIS A 204 19.16 9.42 16.74
N HIS A 205 18.43 8.34 16.99
CA HIS A 205 18.10 7.34 16.00
C HIS A 205 17.21 7.94 14.91
N ASN A 206 17.76 8.15 13.73
CA ASN A 206 17.05 8.70 12.57
C ASN A 206 16.30 7.61 11.82
N ILE A 207 15.03 7.83 11.49
CA ILE A 207 14.20 6.94 10.70
C ILE A 207 13.63 7.70 9.51
N ILE A 208 13.54 7.04 8.36
CA ILE A 208 12.88 7.55 7.17
C ILE A 208 11.56 6.80 7.01
N ILE A 209 10.47 7.55 6.77
CA ILE A 209 9.13 7.01 6.56
C ILE A 209 8.64 7.55 5.22
N GLU A 210 8.43 6.66 4.27
CA GLU A 210 7.83 6.99 2.99
C GLU A 210 6.35 6.64 3.04
N CYS A 211 5.52 7.63 2.71
CA CYS A 211 4.07 7.53 2.61
C CYS A 211 3.67 7.59 1.14
N THR A 212 2.86 6.68 0.67
CA THR A 212 2.31 6.63 -0.70
C THR A 212 0.80 6.47 -0.68
#